data_ed758a1667ce5a992d89e2584466dd77
#
_entry.id   ed758a1667ce5a992d89e2584466dd77
#
_cell.length_a   1.000
_cell.length_b   1.000
_cell.length_c   1.000
_cell.angle_alpha   90.00
_cell.angle_beta   90.00
_cell.angle_gamma   90.00
#
_symmetry.space_group_name_H-M   'P 1'
#
loop_
_entity.id
_entity.type
_entity.pdbx_description
1 polymer ?
#
loop_
_entity_poly.entity_id
_entity_poly.type
_entity_poly.pdbx_seq_one_letter_code
_entity_poly.pdbx_strand_id
1 'polypeptide(L)'
;MLTTDHLSADFWLAKVADADQLLLTSAQISARNSKTFALQPEMNRLADLPASLPAARLAAIIDSASASAKHPRFYANGEAVTASQWQTYRQNLNSEAVKADNPVRFALVVKRTDLRSMPTEDRVHNEQMALDLDRFQETALFPGEPIAVLHLSSDSNWLLVQNYHYTGWVQAADVAIGSRQQVLDYSEQTPFLLVTGARATTSYTPAVPAISKLLLDMGTRLPLLSTDDTGHNVHGQNPHASYIVKLPVRNSDGSLAFTPALIARQQDVSIGYLPYTPANVLKQAFKFLGDRYGWGHDYDSRDCTGFIIEIYRSFGLLMPRNSGQQGEGRYGSNIRFSDQSSDSDKLDAISQARVGDLIYRPGHVMLYLGSDNGEPFVIHSVHELAYFSDMGATEDSQTQSTPALYQGILNGVAVTPLTPLRLSADHSYLDKIYAIKSLR
;
A
#
# COMPACT_ATOMS: atom_id res chain seq x y z
N MET A 1 12.17 13.45 -24.03
CA MET A 1 10.76 13.16 -24.41
C MET A 1 10.48 11.70 -24.05
N LEU A 2 9.29 11.37 -23.53
CA LEU A 2 8.91 9.98 -23.26
C LEU A 2 8.74 9.20 -24.56
N THR A 3 9.31 7.98 -24.62
CA THR A 3 9.16 7.06 -25.76
C THR A 3 8.54 5.75 -25.30
N THR A 4 8.13 4.91 -26.25
CA THR A 4 7.57 3.57 -25.94
C THR A 4 8.58 2.67 -25.20
N ASP A 5 9.88 2.83 -25.49
CA ASP A 5 10.92 2.04 -24.83
C ASP A 5 10.98 2.28 -23.33
N HIS A 6 10.74 3.53 -22.87
CA HIS A 6 10.69 3.86 -21.46
C HIS A 6 9.58 3.10 -20.69
N LEU A 7 8.57 2.58 -21.40
CA LEU A 7 7.46 1.80 -20.82
C LEU A 7 7.82 0.31 -20.67
N SER A 8 9.07 -0.08 -20.90
CA SER A 8 9.57 -1.45 -20.73
C SER A 8 10.56 -1.54 -19.58
N ALA A 9 10.37 -2.53 -18.71
CA ALA A 9 11.36 -2.86 -17.68
C ALA A 9 12.73 -3.21 -18.27
N ASP A 10 12.76 -3.88 -19.43
CA ASP A 10 13.99 -4.33 -20.09
C ASP A 10 14.85 -3.16 -20.55
N PHE A 11 14.22 -2.04 -20.97
CA PHE A 11 14.96 -0.82 -21.32
C PHE A 11 15.76 -0.29 -20.13
N TRP A 12 15.17 -0.26 -18.95
CA TRP A 12 15.83 0.20 -17.72
C TRP A 12 16.82 -0.82 -17.20
N LEU A 13 16.52 -2.11 -17.31
CA LEU A 13 17.44 -3.19 -16.95
C LEU A 13 18.74 -3.12 -17.74
N ALA A 14 18.68 -2.84 -19.04
CA ALA A 14 19.86 -2.71 -19.89
C ALA A 14 20.79 -1.56 -19.49
N LYS A 15 20.31 -0.60 -18.68
CA LYS A 15 21.10 0.54 -18.18
C LYS A 15 21.73 0.28 -16.80
N VAL A 16 21.43 -0.85 -16.15
CA VAL A 16 21.94 -1.19 -14.81
C VAL A 16 23.08 -2.21 -14.94
N ALA A 17 24.30 -1.80 -14.61
CA ALA A 17 25.49 -2.65 -14.76
C ALA A 17 25.42 -3.96 -13.95
N ASP A 18 24.93 -3.89 -12.69
CA ASP A 18 24.87 -5.02 -11.77
C ASP A 18 23.42 -5.31 -11.36
N ALA A 19 22.52 -5.48 -12.36
CA ALA A 19 21.09 -5.60 -12.16
C ALA A 19 20.68 -6.75 -11.22
N ASP A 20 21.42 -7.86 -11.23
CA ASP A 20 21.16 -9.05 -10.41
C ASP A 20 21.96 -9.08 -9.09
N GLN A 21 22.74 -8.01 -8.79
CA GLN A 21 23.46 -7.91 -7.52
C GLN A 21 22.49 -7.91 -6.35
N LEU A 22 22.72 -8.82 -5.39
CA LEU A 22 21.94 -8.85 -4.15
C LEU A 22 22.28 -7.60 -3.31
N LEU A 23 21.26 -6.76 -3.07
CA LEU A 23 21.41 -5.52 -2.30
C LEU A 23 21.44 -5.78 -0.79
N LEU A 24 20.58 -6.68 -0.30
CA LEU A 24 20.53 -7.12 1.08
C LEU A 24 20.19 -8.61 1.15
N THR A 25 20.87 -9.32 2.05
CA THR A 25 20.48 -10.69 2.44
C THR A 25 19.21 -10.70 3.30
N SER A 26 18.54 -11.84 3.43
CA SER A 26 17.36 -11.99 4.29
C SER A 26 17.64 -11.57 5.75
N ALA A 27 18.83 -11.89 6.28
CA ALA A 27 19.23 -11.49 7.63
C ALA A 27 19.39 -9.96 7.75
N GLN A 28 19.93 -9.30 6.74
CA GLN A 28 20.05 -7.84 6.70
C GLN A 28 18.68 -7.16 6.57
N ILE A 29 17.76 -7.75 5.79
CA ILE A 29 16.36 -7.28 5.69
C ILE A 29 15.66 -7.37 7.05
N SER A 30 15.80 -8.50 7.76
CA SER A 30 15.23 -8.67 9.10
C SER A 30 15.79 -7.64 10.09
N ALA A 31 17.11 -7.42 10.07
CA ALA A 31 17.76 -6.40 10.90
C ALA A 31 17.29 -4.98 10.54
N ARG A 32 17.11 -4.69 9.26
CA ARG A 32 16.57 -3.40 8.79
C ARG A 32 15.13 -3.19 9.24
N ASN A 33 14.26 -4.19 9.10
CA ASN A 33 12.89 -4.12 9.60
C ASN A 33 12.87 -3.85 11.11
N SER A 34 13.72 -4.55 11.88
CA SER A 34 13.83 -4.34 13.32
C SER A 34 14.21 -2.90 13.67
N LYS A 35 15.15 -2.32 12.92
CA LYS A 35 15.54 -0.92 13.06
C LYS A 35 14.42 0.03 12.64
N THR A 36 13.68 -0.27 11.57
CA THR A 36 12.53 0.52 11.12
C THR A 36 11.48 0.59 12.21
N PHE A 37 11.08 -0.56 12.78
CA PHE A 37 10.13 -0.60 13.90
C PHE A 37 10.60 0.19 15.12
N ALA A 38 11.89 0.19 15.42
CA ALA A 38 12.43 0.93 16.55
C ALA A 38 12.48 2.46 16.32
N LEU A 39 12.57 2.91 15.08
CA LEU A 39 12.73 4.32 14.73
C LEU A 39 11.43 5.02 14.31
N GLN A 40 10.41 4.24 13.97
CA GLN A 40 9.15 4.73 13.39
C GLN A 40 7.99 4.46 14.36
N PRO A 41 7.47 5.50 15.06
CA PRO A 41 6.44 5.32 16.10
C PRO A 41 5.11 4.81 15.56
N GLU A 42 4.84 4.99 14.26
CA GLU A 42 3.67 4.47 13.57
C GLU A 42 3.75 2.98 13.22
N MET A 43 4.96 2.39 13.32
CA MET A 43 5.18 0.97 13.05
C MET A 43 5.01 0.16 14.34
N ASN A 44 4.13 -0.85 14.30
CA ASN A 44 3.72 -1.62 15.46
C ASN A 44 4.01 -3.11 15.29
N ARG A 45 4.77 -3.69 16.21
CA ARG A 45 4.89 -5.15 16.29
C ARG A 45 3.67 -5.70 17.02
N LEU A 46 2.83 -6.45 16.35
CA LEU A 46 1.63 -7.03 16.97
C LEU A 46 1.99 -7.94 18.17
N ALA A 47 3.15 -8.60 18.10
CA ALA A 47 3.65 -9.42 19.18
C ALA A 47 3.99 -8.63 20.47
N ASP A 48 4.20 -7.33 20.39
CA ASP A 48 4.55 -6.48 21.53
C ASP A 48 3.30 -5.82 22.17
N LEU A 49 2.13 -5.99 21.57
CA LEU A 49 0.90 -5.41 22.12
C LEU A 49 0.55 -6.07 23.47
N PRO A 50 0.10 -5.29 24.46
CA PRO A 50 -0.35 -5.82 25.75
C PRO A 50 -1.62 -6.67 25.58
N ALA A 51 -1.96 -7.46 26.58
CA ALA A 51 -3.19 -8.25 26.59
C ALA A 51 -4.45 -7.37 26.66
N SER A 52 -4.32 -6.16 27.20
CA SER A 52 -5.40 -5.19 27.31
C SER A 52 -4.88 -3.75 27.26
N LEU A 53 -5.77 -2.80 26.93
CA LEU A 53 -5.48 -1.37 26.87
C LEU A 53 -6.25 -0.62 27.97
N PRO A 54 -5.59 0.29 28.71
CA PRO A 54 -6.29 1.22 29.61
C PRO A 54 -7.23 2.15 28.84
N ALA A 55 -8.32 2.60 29.48
CA ALA A 55 -9.32 3.49 28.87
C ALA A 55 -8.71 4.68 28.13
N ALA A 56 -7.82 5.42 28.76
CA ALA A 56 -7.21 6.61 28.16
C ALA A 56 -6.42 6.30 26.88
N ARG A 57 -5.74 5.16 26.85
CA ARG A 57 -4.98 4.75 25.64
C ARG A 57 -5.90 4.34 24.50
N LEU A 58 -6.95 3.55 24.78
CA LEU A 58 -7.91 3.17 23.75
C LEU A 58 -8.67 4.39 23.21
N ALA A 59 -9.14 5.29 24.08
CA ALA A 59 -9.79 6.53 23.66
C ALA A 59 -8.89 7.37 22.72
N ALA A 60 -7.62 7.54 23.08
CA ALA A 60 -6.66 8.27 22.24
C ALA A 60 -6.44 7.60 20.87
N ILE A 61 -6.47 6.26 20.79
CA ILE A 61 -6.38 5.52 19.53
C ILE A 61 -7.64 5.74 18.70
N ILE A 62 -8.85 5.67 19.29
CA ILE A 62 -10.11 5.93 18.60
C ILE A 62 -10.11 7.36 18.04
N ASP A 63 -9.76 8.35 18.86
CA ASP A 63 -9.73 9.76 18.47
C ASP A 63 -8.72 10.02 17.35
N SER A 64 -7.56 9.36 17.39
CA SER A 64 -6.53 9.49 16.35
C SER A 64 -6.96 8.84 15.03
N ALA A 65 -7.52 7.64 15.08
CA ALA A 65 -7.97 6.90 13.89
C ALA A 65 -9.18 7.56 13.23
N SER A 66 -10.04 8.22 14.03
CA SER A 66 -11.31 8.82 13.60
C SER A 66 -11.32 10.34 13.76
N ALA A 67 -10.19 10.98 13.52
CA ALA A 67 -10.07 12.43 13.68
C ALA A 67 -11.07 13.17 12.78
N SER A 68 -11.69 14.20 13.34
CA SER A 68 -12.63 15.04 12.60
C SER A 68 -11.95 15.69 11.40
N ALA A 69 -12.65 15.72 10.26
CA ALA A 69 -12.16 16.38 9.06
C ALA A 69 -11.97 17.89 9.31
N LYS A 70 -10.82 18.43 8.89
CA LYS A 70 -10.51 19.86 8.99
C LYS A 70 -11.30 20.72 8.00
N HIS A 71 -11.80 20.11 6.94
CA HIS A 71 -12.55 20.76 5.85
C HIS A 71 -13.88 20.07 5.65
N PRO A 72 -14.88 20.76 5.10
CA PRO A 72 -16.16 20.15 4.75
C PRO A 72 -15.99 18.88 3.90
N ARG A 73 -16.91 17.96 4.07
CA ARG A 73 -17.02 16.76 3.25
C ARG A 73 -18.37 16.73 2.56
N PHE A 74 -18.40 16.11 1.40
CA PHE A 74 -19.57 16.07 0.51
C PHE A 74 -19.81 14.63 0.07
N TYR A 75 -21.06 14.25 -0.08
CA TYR A 75 -21.44 13.01 -0.75
C TYR A 75 -21.31 13.17 -2.28
N ALA A 76 -21.36 12.05 -3.01
CA ALA A 76 -21.22 12.06 -4.48
C ALA A 76 -22.29 12.89 -5.20
N ASN A 77 -23.44 13.13 -4.58
CA ASN A 77 -24.51 14.00 -5.10
C ASN A 77 -24.25 15.50 -4.86
N GLY A 78 -23.14 15.87 -4.23
CA GLY A 78 -22.78 17.26 -3.91
C GLY A 78 -23.35 17.79 -2.60
N GLU A 79 -24.15 17.02 -1.87
CA GLU A 79 -24.67 17.41 -0.55
C GLU A 79 -23.55 17.36 0.51
N ALA A 80 -23.45 18.43 1.30
CA ALA A 80 -22.49 18.47 2.39
C ALA A 80 -22.90 17.51 3.51
N VAL A 81 -21.92 16.84 4.11
CA VAL A 81 -22.11 16.02 5.32
C VAL A 81 -22.54 16.93 6.46
N THR A 82 -23.76 16.79 6.92
CA THR A 82 -24.37 17.65 7.96
C THR A 82 -23.83 17.34 9.35
N ALA A 83 -24.03 18.27 10.29
CA ALA A 83 -23.67 18.06 11.69
C ALA A 83 -24.33 16.82 12.31
N SER A 84 -25.59 16.52 11.92
CA SER A 84 -26.30 15.30 12.37
C SER A 84 -25.65 14.03 11.86
N GLN A 85 -25.24 13.98 10.59
CA GLN A 85 -24.53 12.83 10.02
C GLN A 85 -23.16 12.62 10.67
N TRP A 86 -22.41 13.70 10.91
CA TRP A 86 -21.16 13.63 11.69
C TRP A 86 -21.40 13.11 13.11
N GLN A 87 -22.51 13.47 13.74
CA GLN A 87 -22.88 12.94 15.06
C GLN A 87 -23.16 11.43 14.98
N THR A 88 -23.86 10.96 13.94
CA THR A 88 -24.12 9.53 13.71
C THR A 88 -22.81 8.76 13.58
N TYR A 89 -21.85 9.24 12.77
CA TYR A 89 -20.53 8.58 12.64
C TYR A 89 -19.80 8.53 13.98
N ARG A 90 -19.80 9.63 14.76
CA ARG A 90 -19.17 9.65 16.09
C ARG A 90 -19.86 8.73 17.09
N GLN A 91 -21.16 8.62 17.06
CA GLN A 91 -21.90 7.68 17.91
C GLN A 91 -21.50 6.23 17.58
N ASN A 92 -21.31 5.92 16.29
CA ASN A 92 -20.89 4.58 15.88
C ASN A 92 -19.46 4.23 16.29
N LEU A 93 -18.60 5.21 16.68
CA LEU A 93 -17.30 4.93 17.29
C LEU A 93 -17.42 4.19 18.62
N ASN A 94 -18.59 4.22 19.27
CA ASN A 94 -18.90 3.52 20.53
C ASN A 94 -17.94 3.87 21.70
N SER A 95 -17.51 5.13 21.78
CA SER A 95 -16.54 5.58 22.77
C SER A 95 -17.03 5.38 24.21
N GLU A 96 -18.35 5.36 24.42
CA GLU A 96 -18.97 5.11 25.74
C GLU A 96 -18.77 3.66 26.24
N ALA A 97 -18.53 2.71 25.33
CA ALA A 97 -18.26 1.32 25.70
C ALA A 97 -16.79 1.08 26.14
N VAL A 98 -15.94 2.11 26.11
CA VAL A 98 -14.55 2.01 26.58
C VAL A 98 -14.53 1.82 28.09
N LYS A 99 -13.95 0.70 28.54
CA LYS A 99 -13.84 0.30 29.94
C LYS A 99 -12.50 0.72 30.53
N ALA A 100 -12.37 0.61 31.86
CA ALA A 100 -11.08 0.83 32.51
C ALA A 100 -9.97 -0.07 31.96
N ASP A 101 -10.33 -1.30 31.56
CA ASP A 101 -9.45 -2.29 30.94
C ASP A 101 -10.15 -2.92 29.73
N ASN A 102 -9.52 -2.86 28.55
CA ASN A 102 -10.09 -3.26 27.26
C ASN A 102 -9.23 -4.36 26.65
N PRO A 103 -9.74 -5.61 26.54
CA PRO A 103 -8.95 -6.72 26.01
C PRO A 103 -8.56 -6.50 24.55
N VAL A 104 -7.29 -6.75 24.23
CA VAL A 104 -6.78 -6.81 22.87
C VAL A 104 -6.99 -8.22 22.34
N ARG A 105 -7.78 -8.35 21.27
CA ARG A 105 -7.99 -9.62 20.57
C ARG A 105 -7.14 -9.66 19.31
N PHE A 106 -6.98 -10.83 18.74
CA PHE A 106 -6.21 -11.02 17.50
C PHE A 106 -7.08 -11.65 16.44
N ALA A 107 -6.79 -11.32 15.17
CA ALA A 107 -7.56 -11.82 14.03
C ALA A 107 -6.67 -11.96 12.78
N LEU A 108 -7.14 -12.73 11.82
CA LEU A 108 -6.65 -12.74 10.46
C LEU A 108 -7.71 -12.16 9.52
N VAL A 109 -7.26 -11.40 8.56
CA VAL A 109 -8.09 -10.92 7.45
C VAL A 109 -8.44 -12.11 6.55
N VAL A 110 -9.71 -12.29 6.20
CA VAL A 110 -10.15 -13.45 5.39
C VAL A 110 -10.41 -13.12 3.93
N LYS A 111 -10.65 -11.86 3.62
CA LYS A 111 -10.70 -11.33 2.24
C LYS A 111 -10.15 -9.91 2.21
N ARG A 112 -9.78 -9.41 1.02
CA ARG A 112 -9.38 -8.03 0.86
C ARG A 112 -10.48 -7.12 1.41
N THR A 113 -10.11 -6.17 2.27
CA THR A 113 -11.07 -5.29 2.96
C THR A 113 -10.52 -3.88 3.11
N ASP A 114 -11.41 -2.91 3.06
CA ASP A 114 -11.09 -1.50 3.28
C ASP A 114 -10.83 -1.23 4.76
N LEU A 115 -9.80 -0.45 5.03
CA LEU A 115 -9.52 0.13 6.34
C LEU A 115 -9.84 1.62 6.28
N ARG A 116 -10.78 2.06 7.11
CA ARG A 116 -11.41 3.36 7.02
C ARG A 116 -11.20 4.18 8.30
N SER A 117 -11.27 5.51 8.17
CA SER A 117 -11.20 6.42 9.32
C SER A 117 -12.50 6.48 10.13
N MET A 118 -13.63 6.13 9.52
CA MET A 118 -14.94 6.06 10.17
C MET A 118 -15.61 4.69 9.95
N PRO A 119 -16.35 4.15 10.94
CA PRO A 119 -17.07 2.89 10.82
C PRO A 119 -18.38 3.07 10.00
N THR A 120 -18.22 3.28 8.69
CA THR A 120 -19.32 3.49 7.74
C THR A 120 -18.89 3.09 6.32
N GLU A 121 -19.84 2.68 5.51
CA GLU A 121 -19.64 2.45 4.07
C GLU A 121 -19.81 3.74 3.24
N ASP A 122 -20.28 4.82 3.85
CA ASP A 122 -20.48 6.09 3.16
C ASP A 122 -19.16 6.58 2.56
N ARG A 123 -19.22 7.02 1.32
CA ARG A 123 -18.10 7.65 0.61
C ARG A 123 -18.27 9.17 0.67
N VAL A 124 -17.19 9.85 1.06
CA VAL A 124 -17.18 11.30 1.17
C VAL A 124 -16.00 11.91 0.43
N HIS A 125 -16.22 13.11 -0.11
CA HIS A 125 -15.28 13.80 -0.97
C HIS A 125 -14.98 15.19 -0.42
N ASN A 126 -13.96 15.85 -0.96
CA ASN A 126 -13.68 17.25 -0.69
C ASN A 126 -14.46 18.16 -1.66
N GLU A 127 -14.32 19.49 -1.52
CA GLU A 127 -15.03 20.49 -2.35
C GLU A 127 -14.75 20.35 -3.85
N GLN A 128 -13.58 19.83 -4.24
CA GLN A 128 -13.23 19.63 -5.64
C GLN A 128 -14.01 18.48 -6.30
N MET A 129 -14.81 17.76 -5.52
CA MET A 129 -15.64 16.64 -6.00
C MET A 129 -14.88 15.61 -6.82
N ALA A 130 -13.63 15.34 -6.43
CA ALA A 130 -12.87 14.24 -6.99
C ALA A 130 -13.46 12.91 -6.47
N LEU A 131 -14.44 12.36 -7.20
CA LEU A 131 -15.24 11.19 -6.79
C LEU A 131 -14.41 9.92 -6.69
N ASP A 132 -13.24 9.90 -7.28
CA ASP A 132 -12.27 8.81 -7.17
C ASP A 132 -11.57 8.76 -5.81
N LEU A 133 -11.68 9.82 -5.00
CA LEU A 133 -10.95 9.97 -3.76
C LEU A 133 -11.91 9.99 -2.56
N ASP A 134 -12.26 8.80 -2.06
CA ASP A 134 -13.03 8.67 -0.81
C ASP A 134 -12.16 9.07 0.39
N ARG A 135 -12.57 10.09 1.12
CA ARG A 135 -11.81 10.68 2.22
C ARG A 135 -11.96 9.95 3.56
N PHE A 136 -12.79 8.92 3.62
CA PHE A 136 -12.80 7.96 4.73
C PHE A 136 -11.94 6.74 4.45
N GLN A 137 -11.54 6.49 3.20
CA GLN A 137 -10.66 5.41 2.82
C GLN A 137 -9.20 5.73 3.17
N GLU A 138 -8.56 4.88 3.95
CA GLU A 138 -7.20 5.07 4.46
C GLU A 138 -6.21 4.09 3.85
N THR A 139 -6.55 2.79 3.85
CA THR A 139 -5.77 1.72 3.22
C THR A 139 -6.62 0.47 3.05
N ALA A 140 -6.07 -0.62 2.50
CA ALA A 140 -6.68 -1.94 2.55
C ALA A 140 -5.85 -2.91 3.38
N LEU A 141 -6.50 -3.99 3.83
CA LEU A 141 -5.89 -5.16 4.43
C LEU A 141 -6.12 -6.37 3.52
N PHE A 142 -5.21 -7.33 3.57
CA PHE A 142 -5.17 -8.43 2.62
C PHE A 142 -5.36 -9.79 3.28
N PRO A 143 -5.87 -10.82 2.56
CA PRO A 143 -6.08 -12.16 3.11
C PRO A 143 -4.82 -12.71 3.79
N GLY A 144 -4.98 -13.23 5.00
CA GLY A 144 -3.89 -13.75 5.81
C GLY A 144 -3.10 -12.69 6.59
N GLU A 145 -3.42 -11.41 6.44
CA GLU A 145 -2.76 -10.36 7.21
C GLU A 145 -3.16 -10.42 8.69
N PRO A 146 -2.18 -10.46 9.63
CA PRO A 146 -2.46 -10.46 11.06
C PRO A 146 -2.82 -9.05 11.54
N ILE A 147 -3.82 -8.96 12.41
CA ILE A 147 -4.29 -7.71 13.00
C ILE A 147 -4.60 -7.90 14.49
N ALA A 148 -4.48 -6.83 15.25
CA ALA A 148 -5.03 -6.69 16.59
C ALA A 148 -6.39 -6.00 16.52
N VAL A 149 -7.38 -6.54 17.20
CA VAL A 149 -8.73 -5.96 17.33
C VAL A 149 -8.82 -5.25 18.65
N LEU A 150 -9.00 -3.93 18.60
CA LEU A 150 -8.93 -3.04 19.76
C LEU A 150 -10.32 -2.62 20.27
N HIS A 151 -11.30 -2.47 19.37
CA HIS A 151 -12.62 -1.98 19.73
C HIS A 151 -13.70 -2.47 18.76
N LEU A 152 -14.97 -2.27 19.10
CA LEU A 152 -16.15 -2.66 18.33
C LEU A 152 -17.07 -1.45 18.19
N SER A 153 -17.57 -1.18 16.98
CA SER A 153 -18.57 -0.13 16.73
C SER A 153 -19.90 -0.40 17.47
N SER A 154 -20.73 0.62 17.65
CA SER A 154 -22.00 0.49 18.37
C SER A 154 -23.00 -0.44 17.65
N ASP A 155 -22.96 -0.48 16.32
CA ASP A 155 -23.76 -1.37 15.49
C ASP A 155 -23.18 -2.78 15.35
N SER A 156 -21.99 -3.01 15.92
CA SER A 156 -21.25 -4.28 15.86
C SER A 156 -20.81 -4.72 14.46
N ASN A 157 -20.92 -3.88 13.44
CA ASN A 157 -20.54 -4.20 12.07
C ASN A 157 -19.07 -3.88 11.77
N TRP A 158 -18.42 -3.05 12.61
CA TRP A 158 -17.06 -2.61 12.39
C TRP A 158 -16.16 -2.91 13.58
N LEU A 159 -14.92 -3.23 13.27
CA LEU A 159 -13.85 -3.42 14.26
C LEU A 159 -12.77 -2.35 14.05
N LEU A 160 -12.39 -1.67 15.13
CA LEU A 160 -11.15 -0.88 15.14
C LEU A 160 -9.98 -1.85 15.25
N VAL A 161 -9.15 -1.86 14.23
CA VAL A 161 -8.02 -2.78 14.14
C VAL A 161 -6.71 -2.05 13.94
N GLN A 162 -5.63 -2.71 14.33
CA GLN A 162 -4.26 -2.26 14.11
C GLN A 162 -3.47 -3.37 13.42
N ASN A 163 -2.86 -3.06 12.28
CA ASN A 163 -1.83 -3.89 11.68
C ASN A 163 -0.43 -3.34 12.00
N TYR A 164 0.60 -3.77 11.27
CA TYR A 164 1.97 -3.36 11.55
C TYR A 164 2.27 -1.88 11.25
N HIS A 165 1.46 -1.18 10.42
CA HIS A 165 1.72 0.21 10.01
C HIS A 165 0.48 1.14 9.95
N TYR A 166 -0.69 0.65 10.34
CA TYR A 166 -1.92 1.46 10.33
C TYR A 166 -2.93 1.04 11.38
N THR A 167 -3.82 1.96 11.73
CA THR A 167 -4.96 1.73 12.62
C THR A 167 -6.21 2.36 12.02
N GLY A 168 -7.32 1.64 11.97
CA GLY A 168 -8.59 2.12 11.43
C GLY A 168 -9.68 1.06 11.54
N TRP A 169 -10.83 1.34 10.92
CA TRP A 169 -12.03 0.51 10.99
C TRP A 169 -12.15 -0.41 9.78
N VAL A 170 -12.45 -1.68 10.04
CA VAL A 170 -12.73 -2.69 9.03
C VAL A 170 -14.07 -3.34 9.29
N GLN A 171 -14.72 -3.85 8.25
CA GLN A 171 -15.93 -4.64 8.42
C GLN A 171 -15.65 -5.91 9.22
N ALA A 172 -16.46 -6.17 10.27
CA ALA A 172 -16.32 -7.34 11.13
C ALA A 172 -16.48 -8.68 10.38
N ALA A 173 -17.22 -8.67 9.27
CA ALA A 173 -17.43 -9.82 8.41
C ALA A 173 -16.17 -10.26 7.64
N ASP A 174 -15.18 -9.37 7.51
CA ASP A 174 -13.99 -9.58 6.68
C ASP A 174 -12.78 -10.10 7.47
N VAL A 175 -12.97 -10.31 8.77
CA VAL A 175 -11.93 -10.80 9.67
C VAL A 175 -12.41 -11.97 10.52
N ALA A 176 -11.49 -12.86 10.89
CA ALA A 176 -11.77 -14.01 11.75
C ALA A 176 -10.94 -13.93 13.02
N ILE A 177 -11.61 -13.97 14.18
CA ILE A 177 -10.99 -13.84 15.52
C ILE A 177 -10.35 -15.16 15.91
N GLY A 178 -9.04 -15.14 16.21
CA GLY A 178 -8.29 -16.28 16.69
C GLY A 178 -7.60 -15.99 18.03
N SER A 179 -6.97 -17.01 18.59
CA SER A 179 -6.06 -16.78 19.71
C SER A 179 -4.83 -16.00 19.21
N ARG A 180 -4.19 -15.23 20.10
CA ARG A 180 -2.92 -14.53 19.79
C ARG A 180 -1.90 -15.47 19.16
N GLN A 181 -1.75 -16.66 19.74
CA GLN A 181 -0.79 -17.65 19.27
C GLN A 181 -1.11 -18.12 17.84
N GLN A 182 -2.38 -18.47 17.54
CA GLN A 182 -2.78 -18.90 16.20
C GLN A 182 -2.49 -17.84 15.12
N VAL A 183 -2.75 -16.56 15.46
CA VAL A 183 -2.57 -15.45 14.51
C VAL A 183 -1.09 -15.16 14.28
N LEU A 184 -0.28 -15.13 15.33
CA LEU A 184 1.16 -14.87 15.23
C LEU A 184 1.88 -16.04 14.56
N ASP A 185 1.58 -17.29 14.94
CA ASP A 185 2.18 -18.47 14.32
C ASP A 185 1.86 -18.55 12.82
N TYR A 186 0.63 -18.19 12.42
CA TYR A 186 0.27 -18.17 11.00
C TYR A 186 1.16 -17.20 10.21
N SER A 187 1.43 -16.03 10.75
CA SER A 187 2.25 -15.01 10.08
C SER A 187 3.73 -15.39 9.98
N GLU A 188 4.22 -16.29 10.84
CA GLU A 188 5.62 -16.74 10.86
C GLU A 188 5.83 -18.08 10.18
N GLN A 189 4.75 -18.81 9.86
CA GLN A 189 4.83 -20.17 9.30
C GLN A 189 5.65 -20.21 7.99
N THR A 190 6.56 -21.21 7.90
CA THR A 190 7.38 -21.50 6.71
C THR A 190 7.27 -22.99 6.37
N PRO A 191 7.38 -23.40 5.07
CA PRO A 191 7.50 -22.52 3.89
C PRO A 191 6.20 -21.76 3.60
N PHE A 192 6.31 -20.69 2.81
CA PHE A 192 5.16 -19.90 2.39
C PHE A 192 5.20 -19.57 0.90
N LEU A 193 4.03 -19.34 0.32
CA LEU A 193 3.84 -18.78 -1.00
C LEU A 193 3.67 -17.27 -0.89
N LEU A 194 4.38 -16.52 -1.71
CA LEU A 194 4.28 -15.07 -1.84
C LEU A 194 3.67 -14.72 -3.19
N VAL A 195 2.68 -13.86 -3.21
CA VAL A 195 2.18 -13.27 -4.45
C VAL A 195 3.19 -12.26 -4.96
N THR A 196 3.71 -12.47 -6.16
CA THR A 196 4.69 -11.61 -6.83
C THR A 196 4.12 -10.89 -8.05
N GLY A 197 3.00 -11.35 -8.59
CA GLY A 197 2.21 -10.62 -9.57
C GLY A 197 1.50 -9.41 -8.95
N ALA A 198 1.08 -8.45 -9.77
CA ALA A 198 0.25 -7.35 -9.30
C ALA A 198 -1.00 -7.87 -8.58
N ARG A 199 -1.54 -8.98 -9.07
CA ARG A 199 -2.63 -9.76 -8.45
C ARG A 199 -2.48 -11.24 -8.78
N ALA A 200 -2.96 -12.08 -7.89
CA ALA A 200 -3.20 -13.50 -8.12
C ALA A 200 -4.59 -13.87 -7.59
N THR A 201 -5.09 -15.05 -7.96
CA THR A 201 -6.39 -15.54 -7.47
C THR A 201 -6.29 -17.01 -7.10
N THR A 202 -7.06 -17.40 -6.09
CA THR A 202 -7.27 -18.82 -5.80
C THR A 202 -8.10 -19.49 -6.90
N SER A 203 -8.01 -20.81 -6.99
CA SER A 203 -8.83 -21.61 -7.92
C SER A 203 -10.32 -21.47 -7.60
N TYR A 204 -11.17 -21.63 -8.62
CA TYR A 204 -12.62 -21.72 -8.41
C TYR A 204 -12.94 -22.96 -7.56
N THR A 205 -13.62 -22.76 -6.44
CA THR A 205 -13.91 -23.80 -5.45
C THR A 205 -15.38 -23.70 -5.00
N PRO A 206 -16.32 -24.32 -5.74
CA PRO A 206 -17.76 -24.15 -5.46
C PRO A 206 -18.18 -24.69 -4.09
N ALA A 207 -17.48 -25.67 -3.56
CA ALA A 207 -17.77 -26.27 -2.25
C ALA A 207 -17.43 -25.35 -1.07
N VAL A 208 -16.53 -24.36 -1.28
CA VAL A 208 -16.11 -23.40 -0.24
C VAL A 208 -16.03 -22.00 -0.84
N PRO A 209 -17.17 -21.29 -0.94
CA PRO A 209 -17.25 -19.97 -1.58
C PRO A 209 -16.27 -18.94 -1.00
N ALA A 210 -16.00 -19.01 0.30
CA ALA A 210 -15.12 -18.08 1.01
C ALA A 210 -13.68 -18.06 0.47
N ILE A 211 -13.21 -19.11 -0.18
CA ILE A 211 -11.85 -19.17 -0.75
C ILE A 211 -11.86 -19.25 -2.28
N SER A 212 -13.02 -19.19 -2.90
CA SER A 212 -13.20 -19.36 -4.35
C SER A 212 -12.92 -18.05 -5.08
N LYS A 213 -11.94 -18.02 -6.00
CA LYS A 213 -11.57 -16.81 -6.76
C LYS A 213 -11.19 -15.63 -5.85
N LEU A 214 -10.66 -15.94 -4.66
CA LEU A 214 -10.22 -14.90 -3.73
C LEU A 214 -9.07 -14.11 -4.36
N LEU A 215 -9.23 -12.78 -4.38
CA LEU A 215 -8.21 -11.86 -4.88
C LEU A 215 -7.07 -11.74 -3.86
N LEU A 216 -5.84 -11.83 -4.35
CA LEU A 216 -4.60 -11.76 -3.57
C LEU A 216 -3.69 -10.73 -4.21
N ASP A 217 -3.36 -9.68 -3.48
CA ASP A 217 -2.50 -8.59 -3.94
C ASP A 217 -1.02 -8.93 -3.78
N MET A 218 -0.14 -8.23 -4.52
CA MET A 218 1.32 -8.39 -4.40
C MET A 218 1.77 -8.26 -2.94
N GLY A 219 2.69 -9.14 -2.54
CA GLY A 219 3.18 -9.17 -1.16
C GLY A 219 2.30 -9.94 -0.18
N THR A 220 1.14 -10.48 -0.62
CA THR A 220 0.35 -11.42 0.19
C THR A 220 1.16 -12.69 0.42
N ARG A 221 1.30 -13.07 1.69
CA ARG A 221 2.06 -14.23 2.15
C ARG A 221 1.13 -15.27 2.74
N LEU A 222 1.15 -16.48 2.20
CA LEU A 222 0.28 -17.59 2.60
C LEU A 222 1.11 -18.84 2.94
N PRO A 223 0.94 -19.47 4.12
CA PRO A 223 1.63 -20.69 4.44
C PRO A 223 1.35 -21.78 3.42
N LEU A 224 2.40 -22.50 2.99
CA LEU A 224 2.27 -23.66 2.10
C LEU A 224 1.88 -24.90 2.90
N LEU A 225 1.06 -25.70 2.28
CA LEU A 225 0.71 -27.06 2.70
C LEU A 225 1.25 -28.08 1.68
N SER A 226 1.43 -29.30 2.13
CA SER A 226 1.80 -30.46 1.29
C SER A 226 0.61 -31.36 1.03
N THR A 227 0.80 -32.34 0.14
CA THR A 227 -0.17 -33.43 -0.05
C THR A 227 -0.26 -34.35 1.15
N ASP A 228 0.76 -34.39 2.01
CA ASP A 228 0.69 -35.14 3.27
C ASP A 228 -0.29 -34.48 4.27
N ASP A 229 -0.44 -33.14 4.19
CA ASP A 229 -1.39 -32.38 5.02
C ASP A 229 -2.84 -32.49 4.49
N THR A 230 -3.03 -32.64 3.17
CA THR A 230 -4.35 -32.43 2.54
C THR A 230 -4.85 -33.66 1.73
N GLY A 231 -3.97 -34.61 1.43
CA GLY A 231 -4.22 -35.65 0.43
C GLY A 231 -4.17 -35.09 -1.01
N HIS A 232 -4.56 -35.96 -1.95
CA HIS A 232 -4.55 -35.65 -3.39
C HIS A 232 -5.88 -35.06 -3.92
N ASN A 233 -6.77 -34.65 -3.04
CA ASN A 233 -8.06 -34.06 -3.39
C ASN A 233 -8.33 -32.87 -2.47
N VAL A 234 -8.20 -31.67 -3.00
CA VAL A 234 -8.51 -30.41 -2.31
C VAL A 234 -9.82 -29.90 -2.89
N HIS A 235 -10.91 -30.05 -2.14
CA HIS A 235 -12.26 -29.63 -2.52
C HIS A 235 -12.70 -30.09 -3.93
N GLY A 236 -12.41 -31.34 -4.28
CA GLY A 236 -12.78 -31.91 -5.57
C GLY A 236 -11.76 -31.72 -6.69
N GLN A 237 -10.63 -31.07 -6.44
CA GLN A 237 -9.56 -30.87 -7.41
C GLN A 237 -8.25 -31.54 -6.96
N ASN A 238 -7.56 -32.23 -7.89
CA ASN A 238 -6.21 -32.72 -7.65
C ASN A 238 -5.21 -31.54 -7.70
N PRO A 239 -4.33 -31.37 -6.68
CA PRO A 239 -3.43 -30.23 -6.59
C PRO A 239 -2.18 -30.33 -7.47
N HIS A 240 -2.02 -31.34 -8.33
CA HIS A 240 -0.79 -31.64 -9.10
C HIS A 240 -0.18 -30.39 -9.79
N ALA A 241 -1.01 -29.56 -10.42
CA ALA A 241 -0.58 -28.35 -11.13
C ALA A 241 -0.82 -27.05 -10.33
N SER A 242 -0.93 -27.17 -8.99
CA SER A 242 -1.20 -26.06 -8.11
C SER A 242 -0.26 -26.03 -6.90
N TYR A 243 -0.17 -24.91 -6.25
CA TYR A 243 0.29 -24.79 -4.87
C TYR A 243 -0.90 -24.97 -3.93
N ILE A 244 -0.69 -25.65 -2.83
CA ILE A 244 -1.70 -25.76 -1.77
C ILE A 244 -1.32 -24.75 -0.69
N VAL A 245 -2.20 -23.83 -0.39
CA VAL A 245 -1.98 -22.80 0.64
C VAL A 245 -3.01 -22.93 1.75
N LYS A 246 -2.61 -22.55 2.96
CA LYS A 246 -3.49 -22.49 4.14
C LYS A 246 -4.14 -21.10 4.19
N LEU A 247 -5.44 -21.03 3.95
CA LEU A 247 -6.19 -19.78 4.04
C LEU A 247 -6.98 -19.67 5.35
N PRO A 248 -7.02 -18.47 5.98
CA PRO A 248 -7.95 -18.21 7.05
C PRO A 248 -9.38 -18.10 6.50
N VAL A 249 -10.32 -18.64 7.24
CA VAL A 249 -11.75 -18.51 6.99
C VAL A 249 -12.48 -18.14 8.27
N ARG A 250 -13.61 -17.46 8.13
CA ARG A 250 -14.45 -17.03 9.24
C ARG A 250 -15.61 -17.98 9.41
N ASN A 251 -15.73 -18.58 10.61
CA ASN A 251 -16.90 -19.35 11.01
C ASN A 251 -18.11 -18.44 11.24
N SER A 252 -19.30 -19.02 11.32
CA SER A 252 -20.56 -18.30 11.55
C SER A 252 -20.58 -17.50 12.85
N ASP A 253 -19.84 -17.94 13.87
CA ASP A 253 -19.67 -17.24 15.15
C ASP A 253 -18.55 -16.17 15.14
N GLY A 254 -17.87 -15.99 14.01
CA GLY A 254 -16.77 -15.04 13.84
C GLY A 254 -15.39 -15.59 14.20
N SER A 255 -15.30 -16.83 14.64
CA SER A 255 -14.03 -17.45 15.01
C SER A 255 -13.19 -17.84 13.80
N LEU A 256 -11.86 -17.89 14.00
CA LEU A 256 -10.88 -18.27 12.99
C LEU A 256 -10.85 -19.79 12.79
N ALA A 257 -10.97 -20.18 11.55
CA ALA A 257 -10.62 -21.53 11.08
C ALA A 257 -9.67 -21.42 9.87
N PHE A 258 -9.13 -22.56 9.45
CA PHE A 258 -8.26 -22.63 8.28
C PHE A 258 -8.77 -23.69 7.31
N THR A 259 -8.59 -23.42 6.03
CA THR A 259 -8.91 -24.37 4.97
C THR A 259 -7.82 -24.37 3.90
N PRO A 260 -7.51 -25.51 3.27
CA PRO A 260 -6.61 -25.51 2.12
C PRO A 260 -7.27 -24.82 0.93
N ALA A 261 -6.47 -24.11 0.13
CA ALA A 261 -6.89 -23.55 -1.14
C ALA A 261 -5.82 -23.80 -2.21
N LEU A 262 -6.22 -23.77 -3.47
CA LEU A 262 -5.32 -23.97 -4.59
C LEU A 262 -5.00 -22.65 -5.29
N ILE A 263 -3.73 -22.47 -5.61
CA ILE A 263 -3.23 -21.40 -6.49
C ILE A 263 -2.50 -22.10 -7.65
N ALA A 264 -3.01 -21.91 -8.87
CA ALA A 264 -2.44 -22.55 -10.06
C ALA A 264 -0.97 -22.10 -10.26
N ARG A 265 -0.11 -23.05 -10.67
CA ARG A 265 1.34 -22.78 -10.87
C ARG A 265 1.65 -21.74 -11.94
N GLN A 266 0.69 -21.44 -12.83
CA GLN A 266 0.82 -20.37 -13.83
C GLN A 266 0.68 -18.96 -13.26
N GLN A 267 0.18 -18.81 -12.01
CA GLN A 267 0.09 -17.51 -11.35
C GLN A 267 1.51 -17.01 -11.03
N ASP A 268 1.64 -15.69 -11.04
CA ASP A 268 2.91 -15.03 -10.72
C ASP A 268 3.10 -14.99 -9.18
N VAL A 269 3.74 -16.03 -8.69
CA VAL A 269 3.98 -16.30 -7.26
C VAL A 269 5.38 -16.87 -7.04
N SER A 270 5.91 -16.76 -5.82
CA SER A 270 7.22 -17.29 -5.43
C SER A 270 7.13 -18.08 -4.13
N ILE A 271 7.92 -19.12 -3.96
CA ILE A 271 8.15 -19.74 -2.67
C ILE A 271 9.19 -18.91 -1.92
N GLY A 272 8.75 -18.25 -0.84
CA GLY A 272 9.57 -17.29 -0.10
C GLY A 272 9.68 -15.93 -0.80
N TYR A 273 10.42 -15.03 -0.17
CA TYR A 273 10.66 -13.68 -0.70
C TYR A 273 11.57 -13.71 -1.93
N LEU A 274 11.35 -12.79 -2.86
CA LEU A 274 12.25 -12.58 -3.97
C LEU A 274 13.62 -12.06 -3.49
N PRO A 275 14.74 -12.36 -4.17
CA PRO A 275 16.01 -11.69 -3.93
C PRO A 275 15.86 -10.18 -4.13
N TYR A 276 16.31 -9.39 -3.17
CA TYR A 276 16.28 -7.93 -3.29
C TYR A 276 17.43 -7.45 -4.19
N THR A 277 17.14 -7.31 -5.48
CA THR A 277 18.07 -6.87 -6.52
C THR A 277 17.46 -5.72 -7.32
N PRO A 278 18.26 -4.86 -8.00
CA PRO A 278 17.73 -3.84 -8.89
C PRO A 278 16.80 -4.41 -9.97
N ALA A 279 17.16 -5.57 -10.53
CA ALA A 279 16.35 -6.25 -11.55
C ALA A 279 14.96 -6.60 -11.03
N ASN A 280 14.89 -7.18 -9.84
CA ASN A 280 13.61 -7.55 -9.26
C ASN A 280 12.79 -6.31 -8.86
N VAL A 281 13.42 -5.22 -8.38
CA VAL A 281 12.70 -3.97 -8.11
C VAL A 281 12.04 -3.43 -9.38
N LEU A 282 12.76 -3.35 -10.48
CA LEU A 282 12.21 -2.92 -11.77
C LEU A 282 11.08 -3.85 -12.23
N LYS A 283 11.32 -5.17 -12.24
CA LYS A 283 10.32 -6.15 -12.67
C LYS A 283 9.03 -6.03 -11.85
N GLN A 284 9.14 -5.88 -10.53
CA GLN A 284 7.96 -5.73 -9.67
C GLN A 284 7.22 -4.41 -9.94
N ALA A 285 7.95 -3.30 -10.10
CA ALA A 285 7.34 -2.00 -10.38
C ALA A 285 6.57 -1.99 -11.70
N PHE A 286 7.13 -2.55 -12.76
CA PHE A 286 6.52 -2.56 -14.08
C PHE A 286 5.31 -3.50 -14.21
N LYS A 287 5.09 -4.43 -13.26
CA LYS A 287 3.87 -5.25 -13.21
C LYS A 287 2.60 -4.42 -12.97
N PHE A 288 2.76 -3.22 -12.44
CA PHE A 288 1.65 -2.29 -12.17
C PHE A 288 1.47 -1.23 -13.27
N LEU A 289 2.35 -1.16 -14.26
CA LEU A 289 2.29 -0.12 -15.30
C LEU A 289 0.93 -0.11 -15.99
N GLY A 290 0.24 1.03 -15.94
CA GLY A 290 -1.11 1.19 -16.46
C GLY A 290 -2.24 0.77 -15.51
N ASP A 291 -1.94 0.21 -14.32
CA ASP A 291 -2.96 -0.01 -13.29
C ASP A 291 -3.57 1.32 -12.85
N ARG A 292 -4.87 1.31 -12.56
CA ARG A 292 -5.57 2.48 -12.06
C ARG A 292 -4.98 2.96 -10.72
N TYR A 293 -4.95 4.27 -10.49
CA TYR A 293 -4.70 4.84 -9.17
C TYR A 293 -5.88 4.51 -8.23
N GLY A 294 -5.60 4.07 -7.01
CA GLY A 294 -6.60 3.81 -5.98
C GLY A 294 -6.22 4.49 -4.67
N TRP A 295 -6.88 5.60 -4.33
CA TRP A 295 -6.69 6.28 -3.05
C TRP A 295 -6.93 5.32 -1.89
N GLY A 296 -5.93 5.18 -0.99
CA GLY A 296 -6.05 4.23 0.13
C GLY A 296 -6.33 2.79 -0.31
N HIS A 297 -5.80 2.34 -1.44
CA HIS A 297 -6.08 1.03 -2.04
C HIS A 297 -7.52 0.81 -2.54
N ASP A 298 -8.30 1.88 -2.75
CA ASP A 298 -9.63 1.77 -3.35
C ASP A 298 -9.58 1.14 -4.76
N TYR A 299 -10.70 0.64 -5.26
CA TYR A 299 -10.86 0.02 -6.59
C TYR A 299 -9.93 -1.19 -6.84
N ASP A 300 -9.64 -1.98 -5.79
CA ASP A 300 -8.63 -3.06 -5.86
C ASP A 300 -7.28 -2.59 -6.41
N SER A 301 -6.94 -1.33 -6.17
CA SER A 301 -5.80 -0.65 -6.76
C SER A 301 -4.86 -0.07 -5.70
N ARG A 302 -3.94 0.83 -6.06
CA ARG A 302 -2.89 1.36 -5.18
C ARG A 302 -2.74 2.86 -5.35
N ASP A 303 -2.57 3.57 -4.24
CA ASP A 303 -2.00 4.91 -4.24
C ASP A 303 -0.47 4.88 -4.37
N CYS A 304 0.17 6.04 -4.31
CA CYS A 304 1.63 6.14 -4.49
C CYS A 304 2.41 5.31 -3.47
N THR A 305 2.00 5.29 -2.21
CA THR A 305 2.69 4.52 -1.15
C THR A 305 2.30 3.06 -1.13
N GLY A 306 1.07 2.71 -1.45
CA GLY A 306 0.63 1.32 -1.62
C GLY A 306 1.42 0.62 -2.72
N PHE A 307 1.61 1.28 -3.86
CA PHE A 307 2.46 0.83 -4.94
C PHE A 307 3.90 0.53 -4.46
N ILE A 308 4.52 1.45 -3.75
CA ILE A 308 5.87 1.27 -3.21
C ILE A 308 5.92 0.14 -2.17
N ILE A 309 5.00 0.14 -1.21
CA ILE A 309 4.98 -0.85 -0.12
C ILE A 309 4.86 -2.28 -0.67
N GLU A 310 3.99 -2.52 -1.63
CA GLU A 310 3.80 -3.86 -2.19
C GLU A 310 5.03 -4.35 -2.96
N ILE A 311 5.69 -3.48 -3.73
CA ILE A 311 6.97 -3.81 -4.38
C ILE A 311 7.99 -4.27 -3.34
N TYR A 312 8.19 -3.49 -2.26
CA TYR A 312 9.21 -3.81 -1.26
C TYR A 312 8.81 -4.97 -0.33
N ARG A 313 7.51 -5.20 -0.10
CA ARG A 313 7.01 -6.41 0.57
C ARG A 313 7.37 -7.69 -0.19
N SER A 314 7.54 -7.64 -1.50
CA SER A 314 8.00 -8.77 -2.30
C SER A 314 9.39 -9.27 -1.89
N PHE A 315 10.19 -8.41 -1.25
CA PHE A 315 11.53 -8.71 -0.71
C PHE A 315 11.51 -8.93 0.81
N GLY A 316 10.35 -8.77 1.46
CA GLY A 316 10.22 -8.84 2.92
C GLY A 316 10.57 -7.53 3.63
N LEU A 317 10.76 -6.42 2.92
CA LEU A 317 10.97 -5.10 3.51
C LEU A 317 9.64 -4.49 3.94
N LEU A 318 9.58 -3.98 5.18
CA LEU A 318 8.40 -3.35 5.78
C LEU A 318 8.61 -1.85 5.94
N MET A 319 7.55 -1.08 5.64
CA MET A 319 7.60 0.39 5.58
C MET A 319 6.37 1.01 6.26
N PRO A 320 6.47 2.26 6.74
CA PRO A 320 5.31 3.06 7.13
C PRO A 320 4.32 3.25 5.97
N ARG A 321 3.05 3.45 6.30
CA ARG A 321 1.99 3.54 5.28
C ARG A 321 2.00 4.87 4.51
N ASN A 322 2.19 6.00 5.16
CA ASN A 322 2.01 7.31 4.54
C ASN A 322 3.31 7.89 3.99
N SER A 323 3.25 8.63 2.87
CA SER A 323 4.42 9.21 2.20
C SER A 323 5.22 10.16 3.10
N GLY A 324 4.56 10.96 3.94
CA GLY A 324 5.22 11.80 4.93
C GLY A 324 6.01 10.97 5.95
N GLN A 325 5.41 9.94 6.52
CA GLN A 325 6.08 9.01 7.45
C GLN A 325 7.26 8.29 6.78
N GLN A 326 7.10 7.88 5.53
CA GLN A 326 8.17 7.27 4.76
C GLN A 326 9.31 8.26 4.50
N GLY A 327 9.00 9.41 3.93
CA GLY A 327 9.99 10.39 3.52
C GLY A 327 10.71 11.06 4.70
N GLU A 328 10.00 11.45 5.76
CA GLU A 328 10.56 12.06 6.97
C GLU A 328 11.20 11.04 7.92
N GLY A 329 10.85 9.77 7.77
CA GLY A 329 11.33 8.67 8.63
C GLY A 329 12.85 8.54 8.64
N ARG A 330 13.42 8.13 9.79
CA ARG A 330 14.87 8.00 10.00
C ARG A 330 15.45 6.65 9.55
N TYR A 331 14.62 5.74 9.09
CA TYR A 331 15.05 4.44 8.56
C TYR A 331 15.64 4.57 7.14
N GLY A 332 16.42 3.58 6.72
CA GLY A 332 17.15 3.64 5.45
C GLY A 332 18.28 4.67 5.45
N SER A 333 18.82 4.95 4.27
CA SER A 333 19.75 6.05 4.03
C SER A 333 19.01 7.22 3.42
N ASN A 334 19.27 8.45 3.87
CA ASN A 334 18.48 9.61 3.50
C ASN A 334 19.36 10.77 3.05
N ILE A 335 19.03 11.36 1.90
CA ILE A 335 19.48 12.71 1.51
C ILE A 335 18.27 13.62 1.74
N ARG A 336 18.47 14.72 2.44
CA ARG A 336 17.41 15.66 2.78
C ARG A 336 17.68 17.03 2.22
N PHE A 337 16.63 17.67 1.77
CA PHE A 337 16.68 19.04 1.25
C PHE A 337 15.84 19.97 2.14
N SER A 338 16.26 21.22 2.21
CA SER A 338 15.54 22.31 2.86
C SER A 338 15.00 23.28 1.79
N ASP A 339 14.24 24.26 2.23
CA ASP A 339 13.74 25.35 1.35
C ASP A 339 14.88 26.18 0.73
N GLN A 340 16.11 26.07 1.26
CA GLN A 340 17.30 26.75 0.75
C GLN A 340 18.09 25.90 -0.27
N SER A 341 17.75 24.61 -0.42
CA SER A 341 18.40 23.74 -1.40
C SER A 341 17.98 24.11 -2.81
N SER A 342 18.95 24.39 -3.66
CA SER A 342 18.71 24.75 -5.06
C SER A 342 18.24 23.53 -5.88
N ASP A 343 17.64 23.77 -7.04
CA ASP A 343 17.31 22.73 -8.00
C ASP A 343 18.55 22.00 -8.48
N SER A 344 19.68 22.70 -8.62
CA SER A 344 20.97 22.09 -8.94
C SER A 344 21.40 21.07 -7.90
N ASP A 345 21.33 21.40 -6.59
CA ASP A 345 21.68 20.47 -5.51
C ASP A 345 20.82 19.22 -5.54
N LYS A 346 19.54 19.37 -5.86
CA LYS A 346 18.59 18.25 -5.97
C LYS A 346 18.89 17.40 -7.19
N LEU A 347 19.16 18.00 -8.35
CA LEU A 347 19.53 17.28 -9.57
C LEU A 347 20.86 16.54 -9.41
N ASP A 348 21.85 17.16 -8.76
CA ASP A 348 23.13 16.52 -8.46
C ASP A 348 22.92 15.28 -7.57
N ALA A 349 22.09 15.37 -6.54
CA ALA A 349 21.75 14.24 -5.69
C ALA A 349 20.96 13.15 -6.44
N ILE A 350 20.01 13.54 -7.31
CA ILE A 350 19.24 12.61 -8.15
C ILE A 350 20.17 11.90 -9.16
N SER A 351 21.18 12.59 -9.68
CA SER A 351 22.16 11.98 -10.60
C SER A 351 22.97 10.85 -9.94
N GLN A 352 23.10 10.87 -8.62
CA GLN A 352 23.76 9.82 -7.82
C GLN A 352 22.79 8.75 -7.32
N ALA A 353 21.47 8.94 -7.52
CA ALA A 353 20.47 7.97 -7.13
C ALA A 353 20.60 6.69 -7.97
N ARG A 354 20.19 5.59 -7.40
CA ARG A 354 20.20 4.28 -8.05
C ARG A 354 18.79 3.75 -8.20
N VAL A 355 18.60 2.86 -9.14
CA VAL A 355 17.32 2.16 -9.34
C VAL A 355 16.76 1.66 -8.02
N GLY A 356 15.51 2.00 -7.75
CA GLY A 356 14.82 1.66 -6.51
C GLY A 356 15.00 2.67 -5.37
N ASP A 357 15.79 3.75 -5.53
CA ASP A 357 15.74 4.85 -4.58
C ASP A 357 14.40 5.57 -4.69
N LEU A 358 13.90 6.04 -3.56
CA LEU A 358 12.58 6.66 -3.44
C LEU A 358 12.73 8.17 -3.31
N ILE A 359 12.04 8.91 -4.17
CA ILE A 359 12.05 10.37 -4.20
C ILE A 359 10.73 10.87 -3.61
N TYR A 360 10.81 11.74 -2.60
CA TYR A 360 9.66 12.25 -1.85
C TYR A 360 9.44 13.75 -2.05
N ARG A 361 8.20 14.12 -2.35
CA ARG A 361 7.66 15.46 -2.20
C ARG A 361 6.44 15.44 -1.26
N PRO A 362 5.94 16.57 -0.75
CA PRO A 362 4.74 16.56 0.09
C PRO A 362 3.58 15.81 -0.57
N GLY A 363 3.05 14.80 0.16
CA GLY A 363 1.92 14.00 -0.27
C GLY A 363 2.20 12.97 -1.37
N HIS A 364 3.46 12.76 -1.78
CA HIS A 364 3.75 11.83 -2.87
C HIS A 364 5.12 11.17 -2.76
N VAL A 365 5.24 9.96 -3.34
CA VAL A 365 6.49 9.21 -3.49
C VAL A 365 6.60 8.65 -4.91
N MET A 366 7.83 8.62 -5.42
CA MET A 366 8.19 8.14 -6.75
C MET A 366 9.37 7.17 -6.63
N LEU A 367 9.40 6.11 -7.44
CA LEU A 367 10.51 5.18 -7.55
C LEU A 367 11.42 5.59 -8.72
N TYR A 368 12.69 5.81 -8.43
CA TYR A 368 13.67 6.19 -9.43
C TYR A 368 14.05 5.01 -10.33
N LEU A 369 13.97 5.21 -11.64
CA LEU A 369 14.29 4.20 -12.65
C LEU A 369 15.71 4.32 -13.22
N GLY A 370 16.25 5.53 -13.24
CA GLY A 370 17.50 5.87 -13.91
C GLY A 370 17.36 7.15 -14.72
N SER A 371 18.38 7.43 -15.53
CA SER A 371 18.39 8.58 -16.46
C SER A 371 18.50 8.11 -17.91
N ASP A 372 17.88 8.87 -18.81
CA ASP A 372 18.04 8.73 -20.24
C ASP A 372 18.29 10.09 -20.88
N ASN A 373 19.37 10.20 -21.66
CA ASN A 373 19.82 11.47 -22.26
C ASN A 373 19.92 12.65 -21.26
N GLY A 374 20.34 12.35 -20.01
CA GLY A 374 20.49 13.34 -18.93
C GLY A 374 19.20 13.67 -18.19
N GLU A 375 18.04 13.19 -18.63
CA GLU A 375 16.75 13.35 -17.94
C GLU A 375 16.52 12.20 -16.94
N PRO A 376 16.24 12.47 -15.66
CA PRO A 376 15.87 11.44 -14.70
C PRO A 376 14.42 10.99 -14.91
N PHE A 377 14.18 9.68 -14.80
CA PHE A 377 12.86 9.07 -14.92
C PHE A 377 12.42 8.37 -13.64
N VAL A 378 11.14 8.42 -13.39
CA VAL A 378 10.50 7.77 -12.24
C VAL A 378 9.28 6.95 -12.69
N ILE A 379 8.93 5.93 -11.90
CA ILE A 379 7.63 5.25 -12.00
C ILE A 379 6.85 5.51 -10.71
N HIS A 380 5.59 5.87 -10.84
CA HIS A 380 4.75 6.21 -9.71
C HIS A 380 3.27 5.97 -9.98
N SER A 381 2.50 5.68 -8.94
CA SER A 381 1.03 5.71 -9.00
C SER A 381 0.57 7.12 -8.67
N VAL A 382 -0.13 7.79 -9.57
CA VAL A 382 -0.48 9.20 -9.46
C VAL A 382 -1.87 9.49 -10.01
N HIS A 383 -2.63 10.36 -9.31
CA HIS A 383 -3.97 10.77 -9.72
C HIS A 383 -3.91 11.86 -10.80
N GLU A 384 -3.15 12.91 -10.58
CA GLU A 384 -3.06 14.08 -11.47
C GLU A 384 -1.61 14.37 -11.86
N LEU A 385 -1.42 14.83 -13.09
CA LEU A 385 -0.16 15.36 -13.60
C LEU A 385 -0.33 16.74 -14.19
N ALA A 386 0.71 17.55 -14.06
CA ALA A 386 0.83 18.83 -14.77
C ALA A 386 2.24 18.97 -15.37
N TYR A 387 2.33 19.59 -16.52
CA TYR A 387 3.58 19.95 -17.21
C TYR A 387 3.33 21.06 -18.22
N PHE A 388 4.35 21.79 -18.61
CA PHE A 388 4.23 22.73 -19.70
C PHE A 388 4.24 21.98 -21.05
N SER A 389 3.24 22.24 -21.89
CA SER A 389 3.13 21.65 -23.23
C SER A 389 3.55 22.67 -24.28
N ASP A 390 4.35 22.23 -25.24
CA ASP A 390 4.68 23.01 -26.46
C ASP A 390 3.55 22.98 -27.49
N MET A 391 2.38 22.43 -27.17
CA MET A 391 1.23 22.27 -28.05
C MET A 391 0.50 23.59 -28.33
N GLY A 392 1.22 24.64 -28.70
CA GLY A 392 0.69 25.95 -29.08
C GLY A 392 1.50 26.63 -30.18
N ALA A 393 2.64 26.07 -30.55
CA ALA A 393 3.42 26.56 -31.66
C ALA A 393 2.89 25.96 -32.96
N THR A 394 1.87 26.57 -33.58
CA THR A 394 1.67 26.44 -35.01
C THR A 394 2.84 27.15 -35.69
N GLU A 395 3.47 26.50 -36.66
CA GLU A 395 4.66 26.98 -37.39
C GLU A 395 4.48 28.36 -38.08
N ASP A 396 3.34 29.01 -37.89
CA ASP A 396 2.95 30.23 -38.63
C ASP A 396 2.85 31.51 -37.79
N SER A 397 3.26 31.51 -36.51
CA SER A 397 3.23 32.74 -35.71
C SER A 397 4.59 33.11 -35.14
N GLN A 398 5.16 34.22 -35.60
CA GLN A 398 6.34 34.91 -35.05
C GLN A 398 6.13 35.47 -33.65
N THR A 399 5.09 35.07 -32.94
CA THR A 399 4.87 35.38 -31.52
C THR A 399 5.30 34.17 -30.69
N GLN A 400 6.31 34.33 -29.85
CA GLN A 400 6.67 33.37 -28.80
C GLN A 400 5.43 33.09 -27.94
N SER A 401 4.72 32.01 -28.23
CA SER A 401 3.63 31.56 -27.37
C SER A 401 4.23 31.06 -26.05
N THR A 402 3.84 31.66 -24.95
CA THR A 402 4.19 31.15 -23.62
C THR A 402 3.67 29.71 -23.52
N PRO A 403 4.52 28.72 -23.13
CA PRO A 403 4.06 27.35 -23.01
C PRO A 403 2.84 27.27 -22.09
N ALA A 404 1.78 26.62 -22.54
CA ALA A 404 0.58 26.44 -21.73
C ALA A 404 0.79 25.33 -20.70
N LEU A 405 0.39 25.59 -19.45
CA LEU A 405 0.37 24.55 -18.42
C LEU A 405 -0.75 23.55 -18.75
N TYR A 406 -0.36 22.32 -19.09
CA TYR A 406 -1.29 21.21 -19.08
C TYR A 406 -1.47 20.72 -17.64
N GLN A 407 -2.72 20.54 -17.22
CA GLN A 407 -3.07 19.86 -15.99
C GLN A 407 -4.21 18.89 -16.27
N GLY A 408 -4.03 17.64 -15.91
CA GLY A 408 -5.02 16.60 -16.21
C GLY A 408 -4.94 15.39 -15.31
N ILE A 409 -6.02 14.63 -15.32
CA ILE A 409 -6.14 13.37 -14.60
C ILE A 409 -5.42 12.28 -15.41
N LEU A 410 -4.39 11.68 -14.80
CA LEU A 410 -3.76 10.46 -15.32
C LEU A 410 -4.39 9.22 -14.69
N ASN A 411 -4.60 9.24 -13.38
CA ASN A 411 -5.29 8.22 -12.59
C ASN A 411 -4.71 6.82 -12.76
N GLY A 412 -3.38 6.70 -12.69
CA GLY A 412 -2.73 5.41 -12.91
C GLY A 412 -1.25 5.35 -12.54
N VAL A 413 -0.69 4.17 -12.74
CA VAL A 413 0.76 3.94 -12.63
C VAL A 413 1.41 4.28 -13.96
N ALA A 414 2.37 5.20 -13.94
CA ALA A 414 3.03 5.70 -15.13
C ALA A 414 4.54 5.88 -14.93
N VAL A 415 5.27 5.76 -16.03
CA VAL A 415 6.65 6.25 -16.15
C VAL A 415 6.62 7.68 -16.63
N THR A 416 7.34 8.57 -15.95
CA THR A 416 7.43 9.98 -16.33
C THR A 416 8.86 10.49 -16.26
N PRO A 417 9.27 11.42 -17.15
CA PRO A 417 10.45 12.25 -16.89
C PRO A 417 10.16 13.13 -15.67
N LEU A 418 11.16 13.38 -14.84
CA LEU A 418 10.97 14.07 -13.56
C LEU A 418 10.98 15.59 -13.69
N THR A 419 11.93 16.13 -14.50
CA THR A 419 12.17 17.58 -14.53
C THR A 419 11.01 18.40 -15.12
N PRO A 420 10.23 17.91 -16.11
CA PRO A 420 9.11 18.68 -16.63
C PRO A 420 7.86 18.66 -15.76
N LEU A 421 7.81 17.79 -14.73
CA LEU A 421 6.62 17.69 -13.88
C LEU A 421 6.39 18.95 -13.04
N ARG A 422 5.13 19.42 -13.01
CA ARG A 422 4.68 20.61 -12.30
C ARG A 422 3.60 20.27 -11.30
N LEU A 423 3.49 21.13 -10.27
CA LEU A 423 2.35 21.16 -9.34
C LEU A 423 1.40 22.30 -9.69
N SER A 424 1.97 23.40 -10.19
CA SER A 424 1.28 24.59 -10.68
C SER A 424 2.18 25.32 -11.69
N ALA A 425 1.72 26.42 -12.22
CA ALA A 425 2.55 27.28 -13.07
C ALA A 425 3.86 27.71 -12.37
N ASP A 426 3.80 27.95 -11.04
CA ASP A 426 4.91 28.49 -10.26
C ASP A 426 5.78 27.42 -9.59
N HIS A 427 5.31 26.19 -9.47
CA HIS A 427 5.99 25.14 -8.71
C HIS A 427 6.17 23.86 -9.52
N SER A 428 7.42 23.40 -9.61
CA SER A 428 7.78 22.08 -10.16
C SER A 428 7.70 20.98 -9.10
N TYR A 429 7.78 19.72 -9.54
CA TYR A 429 8.04 18.61 -8.61
C TYR A 429 9.39 18.77 -7.96
N LEU A 430 10.40 19.19 -8.75
CA LEU A 430 11.78 19.36 -8.27
C LEU A 430 11.86 20.38 -7.13
N ASP A 431 11.17 21.55 -7.24
CA ASP A 431 11.09 22.54 -6.15
C ASP A 431 10.68 21.94 -4.82
N LYS A 432 9.78 20.96 -4.83
CA LYS A 432 9.13 20.40 -3.64
C LYS A 432 9.74 19.07 -3.20
N ILE A 433 10.73 18.54 -3.89
CA ILE A 433 11.48 17.36 -3.40
C ILE A 433 12.18 17.74 -2.11
N TYR A 434 11.90 16.99 -1.03
CA TYR A 434 12.50 17.20 0.28
C TYR A 434 13.37 16.03 0.76
N ALA A 435 13.26 14.86 0.11
CA ALA A 435 14.09 13.71 0.48
C ALA A 435 14.28 12.72 -0.69
N ILE A 436 15.44 12.10 -0.71
CA ILE A 436 15.75 10.87 -1.45
C ILE A 436 16.10 9.81 -0.42
N LYS A 437 15.49 8.64 -0.50
CA LYS A 437 15.69 7.54 0.44
C LYS A 437 16.14 6.27 -0.28
N SER A 438 17.17 5.62 0.26
CA SER A 438 17.60 4.29 -0.15
C SER A 438 17.33 3.26 0.95
N LEU A 439 16.83 2.09 0.56
CA LEU A 439 16.55 0.96 1.46
C LEU A 439 17.63 -0.12 1.40
N ARG A 440 18.69 0.10 0.65
CA ARG A 440 19.86 -0.80 0.56
C ARG A 440 20.93 -0.48 1.60
#